data_f20578c94102d1c86e1afcd95bb31dfc
#
_entry.id   f20578c94102d1c86e1afcd95bb31dfc
#
_cell.length_a   1.000
_cell.length_b   1.000
_cell.length_c   1.000
_cell.angle_alpha   90.00
_cell.angle_beta   90.00
_cell.angle_gamma   90.00
#
_symmetry.space_group_name_H-M   'P 1'
#
loop_
_entity.id
_entity.type
_entity.pdbx_description
1 polymer ?
#
loop_
_entity_poly.entity_id
_entity_poly.type
_entity_poly.pdbx_seq_one_letter_code
_entity_poly.pdbx_strand_id
1 'polypeptide(L)'
;YEGDYFEVLFTRRKNDQGKTVQIEDPEYLVLSSRGTPLIYYLYSNDEFSEYFDENGKGMTKSLMKTPINGARLSSNYGMRKHPILGYNKMHKGVDFAAPTGTPIFAAGNGVVEFAGKNGSYGNYIRIRHDSTYKTAYAHLNGFKKGVYGGVRVKQGDVIGFVGSTGR
;
A
#
# COMPACT_ATOMS: atom_id res chain seq x y z
N TYR A 1 -2.71 -7.38 24.67
CA TYR A 1 -2.88 -7.17 26.12
C TYR A 1 -4.01 -8.08 26.60
N GLU A 2 -4.00 -8.45 27.87
CA GLU A 2 -5.09 -9.21 28.50
C GLU A 2 -6.39 -8.42 28.38
N GLY A 3 -7.46 -9.03 27.82
CA GLY A 3 -8.73 -8.37 27.53
C GLY A 3 -8.85 -7.74 26.15
N ASP A 4 -7.81 -7.74 25.33
CA ASP A 4 -7.93 -7.37 23.91
C ASP A 4 -8.71 -8.46 23.18
N TYR A 5 -9.63 -8.06 22.30
CA TYR A 5 -10.42 -8.98 21.49
C TYR A 5 -10.70 -8.41 20.11
N PHE A 6 -11.10 -9.28 19.18
CA PHE A 6 -11.68 -8.88 17.92
C PHE A 6 -12.98 -9.66 17.66
N GLU A 7 -13.92 -9.00 16.99
CA GLU A 7 -15.15 -9.61 16.49
C GLU A 7 -15.26 -9.40 15.00
N VAL A 8 -15.80 -10.39 14.31
CA VAL A 8 -15.97 -10.35 12.87
C VAL A 8 -17.32 -10.92 12.49
N LEU A 9 -18.13 -10.16 11.78
CA LEU A 9 -19.37 -10.63 11.15
C LEU A 9 -19.09 -10.82 9.65
N PHE A 10 -19.31 -12.01 9.15
CA PHE A 10 -19.14 -12.34 7.73
C PHE A 10 -20.17 -13.38 7.26
N THR A 11 -20.47 -13.34 5.96
CA THR A 11 -21.36 -14.30 5.31
C THR A 11 -20.57 -15.46 4.74
N ARG A 12 -21.08 -16.69 4.97
CA ARG A 12 -20.57 -17.91 4.35
C ARG A 12 -21.63 -18.53 3.45
N ARG A 13 -21.27 -18.81 2.22
CA ARG A 13 -22.12 -19.61 1.33
C ARG A 13 -21.72 -21.08 1.41
N LYS A 14 -22.71 -21.95 1.57
CA LYS A 14 -22.53 -23.39 1.60
C LYS A 14 -23.25 -24.02 0.40
N ASN A 15 -22.70 -25.12 -0.11
CA ASN A 15 -23.39 -25.96 -1.09
C ASN A 15 -24.43 -26.87 -0.41
N ASP A 16 -25.18 -27.62 -1.21
CA ASP A 16 -26.23 -28.55 -0.75
C ASP A 16 -25.71 -29.64 0.21
N GLN A 17 -24.41 -29.92 0.21
CA GLN A 17 -23.74 -30.85 1.11
C GLN A 17 -23.26 -30.17 2.41
N GLY A 18 -23.58 -28.87 2.63
CA GLY A 18 -23.18 -28.11 3.81
C GLY A 18 -21.72 -27.67 3.81
N LYS A 19 -20.95 -27.89 2.75
CA LYS A 19 -19.56 -27.47 2.62
C LYS A 19 -19.50 -25.98 2.25
N THR A 20 -18.66 -25.20 2.97
CA THR A 20 -18.41 -23.80 2.63
C THR A 20 -17.71 -23.71 1.27
N VAL A 21 -18.34 -23.02 0.33
CA VAL A 21 -17.83 -22.78 -1.04
C VAL A 21 -17.35 -21.34 -1.26
N GLN A 22 -17.82 -20.42 -0.43
CA GLN A 22 -17.42 -19.02 -0.47
C GLN A 22 -17.50 -18.40 0.92
N ILE A 23 -16.54 -17.53 1.24
CA ILE A 23 -16.57 -16.63 2.40
C ILE A 23 -16.51 -15.22 1.81
N GLU A 24 -17.46 -14.39 2.16
CA GLU A 24 -17.51 -12.99 1.72
C GLU A 24 -16.65 -12.12 2.64
N ASP A 25 -16.30 -10.92 2.18
CA ASP A 25 -15.57 -9.96 3.02
C ASP A 25 -16.39 -9.66 4.28
N PRO A 26 -15.75 -9.49 5.43
CA PRO A 26 -16.44 -9.15 6.66
C PRO A 26 -17.27 -7.87 6.52
N GLU A 27 -18.54 -7.93 6.90
CA GLU A 27 -19.45 -6.77 6.88
C GLU A 27 -19.19 -5.82 8.06
N TYR A 28 -18.66 -6.38 9.15
CA TYR A 28 -18.46 -5.67 10.42
C TYR A 28 -17.22 -6.22 11.11
N LEU A 29 -16.40 -5.30 11.63
CA LEU A 29 -15.18 -5.59 12.36
C LEU A 29 -15.14 -4.81 13.67
N VAL A 30 -14.82 -5.47 14.77
CA VAL A 30 -14.44 -4.82 16.04
C VAL A 30 -13.02 -5.24 16.38
N LEU A 31 -12.20 -4.26 16.71
CA LEU A 31 -10.90 -4.46 17.31
C LEU A 31 -10.87 -3.69 18.63
N SER A 32 -10.86 -4.39 19.75
CA SER A 32 -10.67 -3.77 21.06
C SER A 32 -9.22 -3.90 21.48
N SER A 33 -8.59 -2.77 21.72
CA SER A 33 -7.23 -2.72 22.27
C SER A 33 -7.19 -1.75 23.45
N ARG A 34 -6.68 -2.23 24.57
CA ARG A 34 -6.61 -1.48 25.84
C ARG A 34 -7.97 -0.92 26.28
N GLY A 35 -9.04 -1.70 26.09
CA GLY A 35 -10.39 -1.35 26.50
C GLY A 35 -11.11 -0.34 25.59
N THR A 36 -10.52 0.09 24.50
CA THR A 36 -11.16 0.99 23.53
C THR A 36 -11.51 0.21 22.26
N PRO A 37 -12.80 -0.02 21.96
CA PRO A 37 -13.21 -0.67 20.74
C PRO A 37 -13.08 0.29 19.54
N LEU A 38 -12.49 -0.21 18.46
CA LEU A 38 -12.53 0.38 17.13
C LEU A 38 -13.50 -0.43 16.29
N ILE A 39 -14.56 0.20 15.81
CA ILE A 39 -15.64 -0.45 15.07
C ILE A 39 -15.59 0.02 13.63
N TYR A 40 -15.67 -0.92 12.70
CA TYR A 40 -15.65 -0.64 11.28
C TYR A 40 -16.75 -1.40 10.54
N TYR A 41 -17.36 -0.74 9.59
CA TYR A 41 -18.40 -1.27 8.72
C TYR A 41 -17.90 -1.29 7.28
N LEU A 42 -18.11 -2.39 6.57
CA LEU A 42 -17.80 -2.48 5.16
C LEU A 42 -18.83 -1.66 4.36
N TYR A 43 -18.33 -0.73 3.58
CA TYR A 43 -19.10 -0.09 2.51
C TYR A 43 -18.53 -0.54 1.18
N SER A 44 -19.41 -1.06 0.31
CA SER A 44 -19.03 -1.55 -1.01
C SER A 44 -20.01 -1.05 -2.06
N ASN A 45 -19.49 -0.58 -3.19
CA ASN A 45 -20.25 -0.25 -4.41
C ASN A 45 -19.47 -0.73 -5.64
N ASP A 46 -19.96 -0.42 -6.85
CA ASP A 46 -19.33 -0.85 -8.11
C ASP A 46 -17.91 -0.26 -8.32
N GLU A 47 -17.57 0.81 -7.60
CA GLU A 47 -16.29 1.51 -7.77
C GLU A 47 -15.25 1.13 -6.73
N PHE A 48 -15.65 0.93 -5.47
CA PHE A 48 -14.74 0.62 -4.37
C PHE A 48 -15.41 -0.16 -3.25
N SER A 49 -14.58 -0.80 -2.42
CA SER A 49 -14.95 -1.46 -1.18
C SER A 49 -13.95 -1.05 -0.11
N GLU A 50 -14.43 -0.49 1.00
CA GLU A 50 -13.60 0.01 2.09
C GLU A 50 -14.35 -0.02 3.42
N TYR A 51 -13.60 -0.16 4.53
CA TYR A 51 -14.15 -0.11 5.89
C TYR A 51 -14.13 1.30 6.43
N PHE A 52 -15.23 1.72 7.06
CA PHE A 52 -15.39 3.03 7.68
C PHE A 52 -15.77 2.89 9.16
N ASP A 53 -15.25 3.78 9.99
CA ASP A 53 -15.73 3.92 11.37
C ASP A 53 -17.11 4.60 11.43
N GLU A 54 -17.69 4.68 12.61
CA GLU A 54 -18.99 5.31 12.86
C GLU A 54 -19.07 6.80 12.47
N ASN A 55 -17.93 7.45 12.27
CA ASN A 55 -17.82 8.83 11.83
C ASN A 55 -17.57 8.95 10.32
N GLY A 56 -17.65 7.85 9.57
CA GLY A 56 -17.38 7.82 8.14
C GLY A 56 -15.90 7.96 7.77
N LYS A 57 -15.00 7.69 8.72
CA LYS A 57 -13.57 7.76 8.49
C LYS A 57 -13.04 6.39 8.08
N GLY A 58 -12.47 6.28 6.88
CA GLY A 58 -11.95 5.02 6.33
C GLY A 58 -10.86 4.39 7.21
N MET A 59 -10.86 3.06 7.29
CA MET A 59 -9.84 2.28 8.00
C MET A 59 -8.47 2.44 7.36
N THR A 60 -8.44 2.54 6.04
CA THR A 60 -7.22 2.81 5.25
C THR A 60 -6.86 4.30 5.29
N LYS A 61 -6.49 4.78 6.46
CA LYS A 61 -6.31 6.21 6.75
C LYS A 61 -5.00 6.83 6.36
N SER A 62 -3.98 6.03 6.23
CA SER A 62 -2.61 6.54 6.07
C SER A 62 -1.90 5.73 5.02
N LEU A 63 -1.19 6.41 4.14
CA LEU A 63 -0.22 5.78 3.27
C LEU A 63 0.78 4.98 4.13
N MET A 64 1.07 3.77 3.72
CA MET A 64 2.10 2.94 4.37
C MET A 64 3.42 3.70 4.39
N LYS A 65 3.99 3.88 5.59
CA LYS A 65 5.30 4.52 5.74
C LYS A 65 6.44 3.70 5.14
N THR A 66 6.31 2.38 5.17
CA THR A 66 7.31 1.44 4.65
C THR A 66 6.63 0.43 3.74
N PRO A 67 6.53 0.70 2.43
CA PRO A 67 5.86 -0.18 1.47
C PRO A 67 6.74 -1.36 1.01
N ILE A 68 7.64 -1.81 1.85
CA ILE A 68 8.59 -2.91 1.60
C ILE A 68 8.82 -3.65 2.90
N ASN A 69 8.51 -4.96 2.95
CA ASN A 69 8.75 -5.76 4.14
C ASN A 69 10.25 -5.96 4.41
N GLY A 70 10.65 -5.83 5.67
CA GLY A 70 12.03 -6.07 6.10
C GLY A 70 13.06 -5.04 5.58
N ALA A 71 12.61 -3.96 4.94
CA ALA A 71 13.52 -2.93 4.45
C ALA A 71 14.03 -2.02 5.56
N ARG A 72 15.31 -1.64 5.47
CA ARG A 72 15.92 -0.64 6.32
C ARG A 72 15.85 0.73 5.65
N LEU A 73 15.39 1.75 6.37
CA LEU A 73 15.49 3.14 5.90
C LEU A 73 16.98 3.50 5.81
N SER A 74 17.45 3.76 4.60
CA SER A 74 18.87 4.05 4.31
C SER A 74 19.15 5.53 4.10
N SER A 75 18.15 6.32 3.68
CA SER A 75 18.27 7.77 3.54
C SER A 75 16.94 8.48 3.73
N ASN A 76 16.97 9.59 4.45
CA ASN A 76 15.80 10.43 4.73
C ASN A 76 15.55 11.46 3.62
N TYR A 77 14.33 12.00 3.64
CA TYR A 77 13.96 13.22 2.90
C TYR A 77 14.75 14.41 3.44
N GLY A 78 15.18 15.30 2.56
CA GLY A 78 15.81 16.57 2.95
C GLY A 78 17.10 16.89 2.19
N MET A 79 17.72 17.99 2.58
CA MET A 79 19.01 18.41 2.01
C MET A 79 20.12 17.47 2.45
N ARG A 80 20.84 16.90 1.48
CA ARG A 80 22.00 16.05 1.76
C ARG A 80 23.10 16.25 0.72
N LYS A 81 24.34 15.97 1.10
CA LYS A 81 25.44 15.91 0.14
C LYS A 81 25.18 14.79 -0.85
N HIS A 82 25.13 15.11 -2.13
CA HIS A 82 24.86 14.14 -3.18
C HIS A 82 26.04 13.15 -3.26
N PRO A 83 25.81 11.83 -3.16
CA PRO A 83 26.91 10.85 -3.04
C PRO A 83 27.85 10.82 -4.25
N ILE A 84 27.36 11.17 -5.44
CA ILE A 84 28.15 11.18 -6.68
C ILE A 84 28.64 12.58 -7.02
N LEU A 85 27.79 13.60 -6.87
CA LEU A 85 28.06 14.95 -7.36
C LEU A 85 28.73 15.86 -6.32
N GLY A 86 28.80 15.45 -5.05
CA GLY A 86 29.53 16.10 -4.00
C GLY A 86 28.95 17.41 -3.45
N TYR A 87 27.95 18.02 -4.10
CA TYR A 87 27.26 19.22 -3.62
C TYR A 87 25.96 18.88 -2.89
N ASN A 88 25.46 19.84 -2.12
CA ASN A 88 24.19 19.66 -1.41
C ASN A 88 23.01 19.66 -2.39
N LYS A 89 22.22 18.60 -2.35
CA LYS A 89 21.02 18.44 -3.17
C LYS A 89 19.84 17.99 -2.34
N MET A 90 18.67 18.51 -2.67
CA MET A 90 17.42 18.09 -2.05
C MET A 90 17.06 16.66 -2.46
N HIS A 91 16.99 15.78 -1.48
CA HIS A 91 16.42 14.43 -1.64
C HIS A 91 14.91 14.51 -1.45
N LYS A 92 14.16 14.32 -2.55
CA LYS A 92 12.69 14.48 -2.60
C LYS A 92 11.91 13.24 -2.18
N GLY A 93 12.57 12.28 -1.58
CA GLY A 93 11.98 11.02 -1.14
C GLY A 93 12.73 10.43 0.04
N VAL A 94 12.41 9.18 0.35
CA VAL A 94 13.14 8.34 1.30
C VAL A 94 13.68 7.12 0.56
N ASP A 95 14.89 6.68 0.92
CA ASP A 95 15.47 5.48 0.33
C ASP A 95 15.35 4.31 1.31
N PHE A 96 14.85 3.21 0.82
CA PHE A 96 14.79 1.93 1.53
C PHE A 96 15.80 0.95 0.92
N ALA A 97 16.63 0.34 1.75
CA ALA A 97 17.56 -0.71 1.36
C ALA A 97 16.93 -2.08 1.62
N ALA A 98 16.81 -2.88 0.57
CA ALA A 98 16.39 -4.27 0.60
C ALA A 98 17.05 -5.05 -0.56
N PRO A 99 17.14 -6.38 -0.50
CA PRO A 99 17.66 -7.20 -1.59
C PRO A 99 16.90 -6.95 -2.91
N THR A 100 17.62 -6.95 -4.04
CA THR A 100 17.00 -6.88 -5.37
C THR A 100 15.96 -7.99 -5.53
N GLY A 101 14.80 -7.65 -6.08
CA GLY A 101 13.69 -8.58 -6.24
C GLY A 101 12.72 -8.64 -5.06
N THR A 102 13.00 -7.97 -3.93
CA THR A 102 12.06 -7.85 -2.82
C THR A 102 10.76 -7.17 -3.31
N PRO A 103 9.57 -7.70 -2.98
CA PRO A 103 8.30 -7.08 -3.36
C PRO A 103 8.14 -5.67 -2.81
N ILE A 104 7.63 -4.78 -3.65
CA ILE A 104 7.23 -3.41 -3.30
C ILE A 104 5.70 -3.36 -3.35
N PHE A 105 5.10 -2.78 -2.32
CA PHE A 105 3.66 -2.69 -2.16
C PHE A 105 3.13 -1.30 -2.47
N ALA A 106 1.90 -1.21 -2.96
CA ALA A 106 1.18 0.05 -3.04
C ALA A 106 0.98 0.62 -1.62
N ALA A 107 1.44 1.84 -1.39
CA ALA A 107 1.33 2.47 -0.07
C ALA A 107 -0.11 2.84 0.32
N GLY A 108 -1.03 2.86 -0.62
CA GLY A 108 -2.46 3.14 -0.41
C GLY A 108 -3.28 2.68 -1.61
N ASN A 109 -4.61 2.65 -1.43
CA ASN A 109 -5.55 2.48 -2.54
C ASN A 109 -5.35 3.60 -3.56
N GLY A 110 -5.51 3.33 -4.85
CA GLY A 110 -5.38 4.36 -5.86
C GLY A 110 -5.36 3.85 -7.29
N VAL A 111 -5.05 4.77 -8.20
CA VAL A 111 -4.90 4.48 -9.63
C VAL A 111 -3.46 4.71 -10.04
N VAL A 112 -2.88 3.74 -10.71
CA VAL A 112 -1.54 3.88 -11.32
C VAL A 112 -1.62 4.94 -12.42
N GLU A 113 -1.01 6.09 -12.23
CA GLU A 113 -0.93 7.12 -13.28
C GLU A 113 0.16 6.82 -14.30
N PHE A 114 1.23 6.17 -13.85
CA PHE A 114 2.37 5.87 -14.69
C PHE A 114 3.11 4.63 -14.19
N ALA A 115 3.50 3.75 -15.08
CA ALA A 115 4.43 2.65 -14.83
C ALA A 115 5.32 2.47 -16.07
N GLY A 116 6.62 2.76 -15.93
CA GLY A 116 7.56 2.74 -17.07
C GLY A 116 8.92 3.32 -16.71
N LYS A 117 9.81 3.46 -17.70
CA LYS A 117 11.10 4.13 -17.54
C LYS A 117 10.90 5.65 -17.43
N ASN A 118 11.55 6.28 -16.46
CA ASN A 118 11.45 7.71 -16.20
C ASN A 118 12.83 8.33 -15.88
N GLY A 119 13.62 8.52 -16.90
CA GLY A 119 14.92 9.19 -16.80
C GLY A 119 15.82 8.61 -15.72
N SER A 120 16.36 9.47 -14.87
CA SER A 120 17.23 9.09 -13.75
C SER A 120 16.54 8.24 -12.66
N TYR A 121 15.21 8.23 -12.59
CA TYR A 121 14.46 7.37 -11.67
C TYR A 121 14.41 5.90 -12.11
N GLY A 122 14.90 5.58 -13.32
CA GLY A 122 14.88 4.22 -13.84
C GLY A 122 13.46 3.69 -14.08
N ASN A 123 13.19 2.44 -13.73
CA ASN A 123 11.84 1.91 -13.70
C ASN A 123 11.08 2.56 -12.56
N TYR A 124 9.93 3.12 -12.88
CA TYR A 124 9.22 4.05 -11.99
C TYR A 124 7.71 3.78 -12.05
N ILE A 125 7.07 3.85 -10.89
CA ILE A 125 5.61 3.82 -10.74
C ILE A 125 5.17 5.09 -10.02
N ARG A 126 4.04 5.66 -10.45
CA ARG A 126 3.34 6.72 -9.72
C ARG A 126 1.88 6.33 -9.55
N ILE A 127 1.40 6.40 -8.30
CA ILE A 127 0.02 6.10 -7.93
C ILE A 127 -0.61 7.37 -7.40
N ARG A 128 -1.79 7.71 -7.93
CA ARG A 128 -2.65 8.76 -7.39
C ARG A 128 -3.67 8.12 -6.45
N HIS A 129 -3.66 8.55 -5.20
CA HIS A 129 -4.55 8.06 -4.15
C HIS A 129 -5.85 8.85 -4.08
N ASP A 130 -5.73 10.17 -4.16
CA ASP A 130 -6.85 11.11 -4.18
C ASP A 130 -6.46 12.41 -4.93
N SER A 131 -7.20 13.50 -4.72
CA SER A 131 -6.92 14.80 -5.33
C SER A 131 -5.64 15.45 -4.78
N THR A 132 -5.17 15.04 -3.61
CA THR A 132 -4.05 15.67 -2.88
C THR A 132 -2.80 14.81 -2.89
N TYR A 133 -2.94 13.48 -2.70
CA TYR A 133 -1.82 12.58 -2.44
C TYR A 133 -1.50 11.67 -3.62
N LYS A 134 -0.21 11.61 -3.91
CA LYS A 134 0.39 10.64 -4.85
C LYS A 134 1.61 10.02 -4.20
N THR A 135 1.86 8.74 -4.49
CA THR A 135 3.13 8.09 -4.15
C THR A 135 3.91 7.74 -5.40
N ALA A 136 5.23 7.70 -5.25
CA ALA A 136 6.16 7.38 -6.31
C ALA A 136 7.18 6.34 -5.84
N TYR A 137 7.49 5.42 -6.74
CA TYR A 137 8.41 4.32 -6.52
C TYR A 137 9.42 4.30 -7.65
N ALA A 138 10.69 4.42 -7.30
CA ALA A 138 11.79 4.57 -8.26
C ALA A 138 12.80 3.42 -8.15
N HIS A 139 13.69 3.35 -9.15
CA HIS A 139 14.79 2.40 -9.21
C HIS A 139 14.37 0.92 -9.20
N LEU A 140 13.14 0.60 -9.61
CA LEU A 140 12.61 -0.75 -9.59
C LEU A 140 13.41 -1.68 -10.52
N ASN A 141 13.52 -2.94 -10.13
CA ASN A 141 14.03 -4.00 -11.03
C ASN A 141 13.01 -4.29 -12.14
N GLY A 142 11.71 -4.27 -11.79
CA GLY A 142 10.63 -4.50 -12.74
C GLY A 142 9.26 -4.26 -12.11
N PHE A 143 8.24 -4.37 -12.94
CA PHE A 143 6.84 -4.20 -12.56
C PHE A 143 6.18 -5.56 -12.31
N LYS A 144 5.23 -5.61 -11.41
CA LYS A 144 4.34 -6.78 -11.29
C LYS A 144 3.49 -6.90 -12.56
N LYS A 145 3.31 -8.12 -13.07
CA LYS A 145 2.42 -8.38 -14.21
C LYS A 145 1.02 -7.82 -13.94
N GLY A 146 0.49 -7.05 -14.87
CA GLY A 146 -0.81 -6.39 -14.75
C GLY A 146 -0.76 -4.98 -14.15
N VAL A 147 0.41 -4.46 -13.76
CA VAL A 147 0.57 -3.08 -13.28
C VAL A 147 0.99 -2.17 -14.44
N TYR A 148 0.09 -1.29 -14.87
CA TYR A 148 0.29 -0.30 -15.94
C TYR A 148 -0.61 0.93 -15.69
N GLY A 149 -0.41 2.00 -16.42
CA GLY A 149 -1.20 3.23 -16.29
C GLY A 149 -2.71 2.98 -16.46
N GLY A 150 -3.52 3.48 -15.54
CA GLY A 150 -4.98 3.29 -15.48
C GLY A 150 -5.45 2.17 -14.56
N VAL A 151 -4.58 1.26 -14.12
CA VAL A 151 -4.95 0.15 -13.24
C VAL A 151 -5.23 0.65 -11.82
N ARG A 152 -6.31 0.16 -11.21
CA ARG A 152 -6.60 0.36 -9.78
C ARG A 152 -5.78 -0.63 -8.94
N VAL A 153 -5.26 -0.17 -7.84
CA VAL A 153 -4.51 -0.97 -6.85
C VAL A 153 -5.06 -0.70 -5.45
N LYS A 154 -5.00 -1.71 -4.60
CA LYS A 154 -5.31 -1.60 -3.18
C LYS A 154 -4.02 -1.44 -2.37
N GLN A 155 -4.12 -0.83 -1.19
CA GLN A 155 -3.02 -0.81 -0.23
C GLN A 155 -2.52 -2.23 0.04
N GLY A 156 -1.20 -2.43 -0.05
CA GLY A 156 -0.58 -3.75 0.14
C GLY A 156 -0.49 -4.61 -1.12
N ASP A 157 -1.09 -4.22 -2.25
CA ASP A 157 -0.89 -4.93 -3.52
C ASP A 157 0.57 -4.85 -3.94
N VAL A 158 1.14 -5.97 -4.40
CA VAL A 158 2.49 -5.96 -5.00
C VAL A 158 2.43 -5.23 -6.33
N ILE A 159 3.20 -4.16 -6.47
CA ILE A 159 3.25 -3.33 -7.69
C ILE A 159 4.54 -3.50 -8.49
N GLY A 160 5.62 -3.92 -7.86
CA GLY A 160 6.91 -4.10 -8.49
C GLY A 160 7.93 -4.71 -7.53
N PHE A 161 9.19 -4.64 -7.91
CA PHE A 161 10.27 -5.29 -7.18
C PHE A 161 11.47 -4.36 -7.04
N VAL A 162 12.15 -4.44 -5.89
CA VAL A 162 13.35 -3.65 -5.58
C VAL A 162 14.42 -3.90 -6.63
N GLY A 163 15.07 -2.83 -7.05
CA GLY A 163 16.17 -2.85 -7.99
C GLY A 163 17.14 -1.68 -7.81
N SER A 164 17.91 -1.43 -8.85
CA SER A 164 18.91 -0.35 -8.92
C SER A 164 18.94 0.32 -10.29
N THR A 165 17.81 0.33 -11.01
CA THR A 165 17.73 0.96 -12.34
C THR A 165 17.75 2.48 -12.24
N GLY A 166 18.20 3.14 -13.31
CA GLY A 166 18.41 4.59 -13.31
C GLY A 166 19.77 5.01 -12.74
N ARG A 167 19.89 6.26 -12.32
CA ARG A 167 21.15 6.86 -11.81
C ARG A 167 20.93 7.56 -10.49
#